data_a02181ff4de8bff68e4fee8fac449156
#
_entry.id   a02181ff4de8bff68e4fee8fac449156
#
_cell.length_a   1.000
_cell.length_b   1.000
_cell.length_c   1.000
_cell.angle_alpha   90.00
_cell.angle_beta   90.00
_cell.angle_gamma   90.00
#
_symmetry.space_group_name_H-M   'P 1'
#
loop_
_entity.id
_entity.type
_entity.pdbx_description
1 polymer ?
#
loop_
_entity_poly.entity_id
_entity_poly.type
_entity_poly.pdbx_seq_one_letter_code
_entity_poly.pdbx_strand_id
1 'polypeptide(L)'
;MAIDLDSSARAAAVAGCALISASLVGGVISVVTGVNTWANAWTAEATLAAPWPMLLLQAAATGAAVQRRRVVAMVGSGLLAATALVSGISGFFDGQLGRADLGTGHVVGQIVFVTVASATVVVAAVRLWRLARQRQTMPAKAS
;
A
#
# COMPACT_ATOMS: atom_id res chain seq x y z
N MET A 1 27.15 -2.67 -4.30
CA MET A 1 26.89 -3.20 -2.94
C MET A 1 25.45 -3.70 -2.91
N ALA A 2 25.23 -5.01 -3.09
CA ALA A 2 23.89 -5.60 -3.07
C ALA A 2 23.39 -5.56 -1.62
N ILE A 3 22.26 -4.89 -1.40
CA ILE A 3 21.56 -4.92 -0.10
C ILE A 3 20.90 -6.29 -0.02
N ASP A 4 21.48 -7.17 0.80
CA ASP A 4 20.85 -8.47 1.09
C ASP A 4 19.66 -8.22 2.03
N LEU A 5 18.50 -8.05 1.40
CA LEU A 5 17.23 -7.87 2.09
C LEU A 5 16.70 -9.25 2.49
N ASP A 6 16.32 -9.41 3.74
CA ASP A 6 15.49 -10.51 4.20
C ASP A 6 14.25 -10.68 3.28
N SER A 7 13.84 -11.92 3.04
CA SER A 7 12.71 -12.25 2.15
C SER A 7 11.44 -11.47 2.49
N SER A 8 11.19 -11.22 3.77
CA SER A 8 10.04 -10.43 4.22
C SER A 8 10.19 -8.93 3.91
N ALA A 9 11.42 -8.40 3.86
CA ALA A 9 11.70 -7.03 3.44
C ALA A 9 11.48 -6.84 1.94
N ARG A 10 11.93 -7.82 1.14
CA ARG A 10 11.67 -7.82 -0.32
C ARG A 10 10.17 -7.87 -0.61
N ALA A 11 9.43 -8.75 0.07
CA ALA A 11 7.99 -8.85 -0.09
C ALA A 11 7.29 -7.52 0.26
N ALA A 12 7.67 -6.85 1.35
CA ALA A 12 7.12 -5.55 1.73
C ALA A 12 7.47 -4.44 0.70
N ALA A 13 8.70 -4.44 0.16
CA ALA A 13 9.10 -3.52 -0.91
C ALA A 13 8.24 -3.72 -2.17
N VAL A 14 8.11 -4.95 -2.63
CA VAL A 14 7.31 -5.28 -3.81
C VAL A 14 5.84 -4.91 -3.62
N ALA A 15 5.27 -5.25 -2.46
CA ALA A 15 3.87 -4.93 -2.15
C ALA A 15 3.63 -3.41 -2.10
N GLY A 16 4.52 -2.65 -1.44
CA GLY A 16 4.43 -1.20 -1.38
C GLY A 16 4.58 -0.53 -2.75
N CYS A 17 5.56 -0.97 -3.54
CA CYS A 17 5.72 -0.49 -4.92
C CYS A 17 4.51 -0.84 -5.79
N ALA A 18 3.95 -2.04 -5.66
CA ALA A 18 2.76 -2.45 -6.40
C ALA A 18 1.54 -1.60 -6.02
N LEU A 19 1.35 -1.26 -4.73
CA LEU A 19 0.27 -0.40 -4.26
C LEU A 19 0.38 1.02 -4.83
N ILE A 20 1.58 1.61 -4.79
CA ILE A 20 1.84 2.94 -5.36
C ILE A 20 1.60 2.93 -6.88
N SER A 21 2.11 1.91 -7.58
CA SER A 21 1.91 1.77 -9.02
C SER A 21 0.43 1.59 -9.38
N ALA A 22 -0.31 0.78 -8.62
CA ALA A 22 -1.75 0.60 -8.80
C ALA A 22 -2.52 1.92 -8.62
N SER A 23 -2.14 2.75 -7.63
CA SER A 23 -2.72 4.07 -7.43
C SER A 23 -2.42 5.02 -8.58
N LEU A 24 -1.19 5.02 -9.09
CA LEU A 24 -0.81 5.90 -10.22
C LEU A 24 -1.57 5.49 -11.49
N VAL A 25 -1.60 4.19 -11.80
CA VAL A 25 -2.34 3.65 -12.95
C VAL A 25 -3.84 3.87 -12.79
N GLY A 26 -4.38 3.69 -11.58
CA GLY A 26 -5.78 3.97 -11.28
C GLY A 26 -6.18 5.42 -11.57
N GLY A 27 -5.32 6.38 -11.21
CA GLY A 27 -5.51 7.79 -11.55
C GLY A 27 -5.57 8.02 -13.07
N VAL A 28 -4.66 7.39 -13.84
CA VAL A 28 -4.70 7.46 -15.30
C VAL A 28 -5.97 6.85 -15.86
N ILE A 29 -6.37 5.66 -15.38
CA ILE A 29 -7.62 5.00 -15.81
C ILE A 29 -8.82 5.91 -15.54
N SER A 30 -8.90 6.54 -14.37
CA SER A 30 -10.02 7.41 -14.02
C SER A 30 -10.13 8.63 -14.95
N VAL A 31 -9.00 9.15 -15.43
CA VAL A 31 -8.98 10.26 -16.41
C VAL A 31 -9.40 9.77 -17.80
N VAL A 32 -8.83 8.66 -18.26
CA VAL A 32 -9.13 8.12 -19.60
C VAL A 32 -10.60 7.68 -19.72
N THR A 33 -11.19 7.20 -18.62
CA THR A 33 -12.62 6.84 -18.57
C THR A 33 -13.55 8.03 -18.33
N GLY A 34 -13.00 9.24 -18.21
CA GLY A 34 -13.80 10.47 -18.03
C GLY A 34 -14.42 10.64 -16.64
N VAL A 35 -14.02 9.82 -15.66
CA VAL A 35 -14.51 9.91 -14.28
C VAL A 35 -13.86 11.09 -13.56
N ASN A 36 -12.55 11.28 -13.76
CA ASN A 36 -11.79 12.39 -13.18
C ASN A 36 -11.11 13.23 -14.28
N THR A 37 -10.73 14.46 -13.95
CA THR A 37 -9.82 15.27 -14.74
C THR A 37 -8.38 15.05 -14.29
N TRP A 38 -7.38 15.43 -15.10
CA TRP A 38 -5.98 15.39 -14.71
C TRP A 38 -5.69 16.18 -13.42
N ALA A 39 -6.42 17.28 -13.20
CA ALA A 39 -6.28 18.09 -11.99
C ALA A 39 -6.72 17.35 -10.73
N ASN A 40 -7.73 16.47 -10.82
CA ASN A 40 -8.36 15.84 -9.67
C ASN A 40 -7.97 14.35 -9.50
N ALA A 41 -7.23 13.77 -10.46
CA ALA A 41 -6.93 12.34 -10.49
C ALA A 41 -6.20 11.80 -9.25
N TRP A 42 -5.49 12.66 -8.50
CA TRP A 42 -4.77 12.30 -7.27
C TRP A 42 -5.03 13.29 -6.13
N THR A 43 -6.21 13.87 -6.10
CA THR A 43 -6.68 14.71 -4.98
C THR A 43 -7.59 13.89 -4.05
N ALA A 44 -8.19 14.55 -3.05
CA ALA A 44 -9.16 13.92 -2.18
C ALA A 44 -10.45 13.49 -2.90
N GLU A 45 -10.69 13.97 -4.10
CA GLU A 45 -11.83 13.62 -4.97
C GLU A 45 -11.53 12.46 -5.93
N ALA A 46 -10.31 11.91 -5.89
CA ALA A 46 -9.91 10.80 -6.75
C ALA A 46 -10.69 9.53 -6.42
N THR A 47 -11.18 8.84 -7.45
CA THR A 47 -12.01 7.62 -7.30
C THR A 47 -11.21 6.32 -7.37
N LEU A 48 -10.12 6.26 -8.13
CA LEU A 48 -9.29 5.04 -8.32
C LEU A 48 -7.84 5.21 -7.86
N ALA A 49 -7.52 6.33 -7.23
CA ALA A 49 -6.14 6.62 -6.83
C ALA A 49 -6.09 7.20 -5.41
N ALA A 50 -5.02 6.90 -4.70
CA ALA A 50 -4.75 7.56 -3.43
C ALA A 50 -4.32 9.02 -3.67
N PRO A 51 -4.75 9.97 -2.81
CA PRO A 51 -4.27 11.35 -2.86
C PRO A 51 -2.76 11.46 -2.72
N TRP A 52 -2.15 12.49 -3.30
CA TRP A 52 -0.70 12.72 -3.22
C TRP A 52 -0.09 12.57 -1.82
N PRO A 53 -0.68 13.14 -0.74
CA PRO A 53 -0.14 12.96 0.60
C PRO A 53 -0.09 11.49 1.04
N MET A 54 -1.11 10.70 0.65
CA MET A 54 -1.16 9.27 0.94
C MET A 54 -0.10 8.50 0.16
N LEU A 55 0.11 8.82 -1.12
CA LEU A 55 1.17 8.22 -1.95
C LEU A 55 2.56 8.48 -1.36
N LEU A 56 2.83 9.70 -0.92
CA LEU A 56 4.08 10.06 -0.26
C LEU A 56 4.27 9.29 1.05
N LEU A 57 3.21 9.18 1.84
CA LEU A 57 3.24 8.41 3.09
C LEU A 57 3.48 6.91 2.82
N GLN A 58 2.83 6.34 1.81
CA GLN A 58 3.05 4.95 1.39
C GLN A 58 4.49 4.72 0.91
N ALA A 59 5.06 5.66 0.15
CA ALA A 59 6.45 5.58 -0.30
C ALA A 59 7.42 5.64 0.90
N ALA A 60 7.23 6.58 1.82
CA ALA A 60 8.03 6.70 3.04
C ALA A 60 7.89 5.45 3.93
N ALA A 61 6.67 4.94 4.12
CA ALA A 61 6.41 3.73 4.88
C ALA A 61 7.06 2.50 4.26
N THR A 62 7.02 2.37 2.93
CA THR A 62 7.70 1.29 2.19
C THR A 62 9.22 1.37 2.39
N GLY A 63 9.80 2.54 2.23
CA GLY A 63 11.24 2.78 2.47
C GLY A 63 11.63 2.47 3.92
N ALA A 64 10.82 2.86 4.89
CA ALA A 64 11.05 2.56 6.31
C ALA A 64 10.90 1.05 6.61
N ALA A 65 9.92 0.37 6.00
CA ALA A 65 9.68 -1.05 6.21
C ALA A 65 10.87 -1.93 5.79
N VAL A 66 11.69 -1.51 4.84
CA VAL A 66 12.86 -2.27 4.36
C VAL A 66 14.15 -1.94 5.09
N GLN A 67 14.14 -1.00 6.04
CA GLN A 67 15.32 -0.62 6.81
C GLN A 67 15.85 -1.77 7.68
N ARG A 68 17.16 -1.80 7.89
CA ARG A 68 17.82 -2.76 8.78
C ARG A 68 17.56 -2.48 10.27
N ARG A 69 17.28 -1.22 10.60
CA ARG A 69 16.92 -0.83 11.97
C ARG A 69 15.54 -1.35 12.31
N ARG A 70 15.47 -2.33 13.20
CA ARG A 70 14.23 -3.03 13.56
C ARG A 70 13.08 -2.11 13.92
N VAL A 71 13.31 -1.10 14.77
CA VAL A 71 12.26 -0.15 15.19
C VAL A 71 11.71 0.60 13.98
N VAL A 72 12.57 1.09 13.10
CA VAL A 72 12.18 1.79 11.87
C VAL A 72 11.39 0.86 10.95
N ALA A 73 11.85 -0.39 10.78
CA ALA A 73 11.16 -1.39 9.98
C ALA A 73 9.78 -1.77 10.56
N MET A 74 9.65 -1.85 11.89
CA MET A 74 8.35 -2.09 12.54
C MET A 74 7.38 -0.94 12.32
N VAL A 75 7.82 0.31 12.55
CA VAL A 75 7.01 1.51 12.32
C VAL A 75 6.62 1.60 10.85
N GLY A 76 7.57 1.42 9.93
CA GLY A 76 7.32 1.44 8.49
C GLY A 76 6.32 0.38 8.05
N SER A 77 6.45 -0.86 8.55
CA SER A 77 5.51 -1.94 8.24
C SER A 77 4.11 -1.67 8.81
N GLY A 78 4.02 -1.11 10.03
CA GLY A 78 2.75 -0.71 10.63
C GLY A 78 2.05 0.40 9.84
N LEU A 79 2.79 1.44 9.46
CA LEU A 79 2.27 2.53 8.62
C LEU A 79 1.86 2.05 7.23
N LEU A 80 2.64 1.17 6.61
CA LEU A 80 2.31 0.60 5.30
C LEU A 80 1.02 -0.23 5.38
N ALA A 81 0.86 -1.04 6.43
CA ALA A 81 -0.39 -1.79 6.64
C ALA A 81 -1.58 -0.86 6.84
N ALA A 82 -1.44 0.17 7.68
CA ALA A 82 -2.50 1.12 7.97
C ALA A 82 -2.92 1.92 6.72
N THR A 83 -1.96 2.46 5.96
CA THR A 83 -2.25 3.23 4.75
C THR A 83 -2.84 2.36 3.64
N ALA A 84 -2.36 1.11 3.49
CA ALA A 84 -2.94 0.16 2.54
C ALA A 84 -4.37 -0.23 2.93
N LEU A 85 -4.65 -0.42 4.23
CA LEU A 85 -5.99 -0.72 4.73
C LEU A 85 -6.95 0.44 4.45
N VAL A 86 -6.56 1.68 4.76
CA VAL A 86 -7.36 2.88 4.48
C VAL A 86 -7.63 2.99 2.98
N SER A 87 -6.61 2.81 2.12
CA SER A 87 -6.77 2.83 0.67
C SER A 87 -7.72 1.74 0.17
N GLY A 88 -7.62 0.52 0.71
CA GLY A 88 -8.50 -0.60 0.35
C GLY A 88 -9.95 -0.34 0.76
N ILE A 89 -10.18 0.17 1.98
CA ILE A 89 -11.51 0.51 2.49
C ILE A 89 -12.09 1.65 1.65
N SER A 90 -11.35 2.74 1.42
CA SER A 90 -11.82 3.84 0.57
C SER A 90 -12.20 3.33 -0.82
N GLY A 91 -11.34 2.56 -1.49
CA GLY A 91 -11.62 2.01 -2.80
C GLY A 91 -12.82 1.06 -2.85
N PHE A 92 -13.17 0.43 -1.72
CA PHE A 92 -14.36 -0.42 -1.63
C PHE A 92 -15.65 0.40 -1.43
N PHE A 93 -15.56 1.48 -0.63
CA PHE A 93 -16.74 2.30 -0.26
C PHE A 93 -16.94 3.55 -1.11
N ASP A 94 -16.13 3.80 -2.14
CA ASP A 94 -16.26 4.95 -3.06
C ASP A 94 -17.58 4.96 -3.87
N GLY A 95 -18.48 3.99 -3.61
CA GLY A 95 -19.80 3.91 -4.23
C GLY A 95 -19.79 3.62 -5.74
N GLN A 96 -18.63 3.27 -6.28
CA GLN A 96 -18.43 3.04 -7.71
C GLN A 96 -18.67 1.56 -8.09
N LEU A 97 -18.57 0.64 -7.12
CA LEU A 97 -18.87 -0.79 -7.35
C LEU A 97 -20.35 -0.98 -7.63
N GLY A 98 -20.65 -1.55 -8.80
CA GLY A 98 -22.02 -1.83 -9.21
C GLY A 98 -22.71 -0.70 -9.98
N ARG A 99 -22.03 0.42 -10.24
CA ARG A 99 -22.54 1.46 -11.14
C ARG A 99 -22.50 1.00 -12.59
N ALA A 100 -23.67 0.89 -13.21
CA ALA A 100 -23.83 0.43 -14.60
C ALA A 100 -23.28 1.42 -15.65
N ASP A 101 -23.10 2.69 -15.26
CA ASP A 101 -22.59 3.77 -16.12
C ASP A 101 -21.06 3.81 -16.22
N LEU A 102 -20.36 3.04 -15.36
CA LEU A 102 -18.90 2.96 -15.41
C LEU A 102 -18.45 1.86 -16.37
N GLY A 103 -17.53 2.20 -17.26
CA GLY A 103 -16.96 1.24 -18.20
C GLY A 103 -16.23 0.08 -17.49
N THR A 104 -16.18 -1.07 -18.15
CA THR A 104 -15.54 -2.30 -17.64
C THR A 104 -14.10 -2.04 -17.16
N GLY A 105 -13.35 -1.15 -17.82
CA GLY A 105 -11.98 -0.79 -17.42
C GLY A 105 -11.90 -0.18 -16.02
N HIS A 106 -12.89 0.63 -15.64
CA HIS A 106 -12.95 1.24 -14.32
C HIS A 106 -13.19 0.17 -13.23
N VAL A 107 -14.15 -0.72 -13.45
CA VAL A 107 -14.47 -1.81 -12.51
C VAL A 107 -13.28 -2.75 -12.33
N VAL A 108 -12.63 -3.14 -13.41
CA VAL A 108 -11.40 -3.97 -13.35
C VAL A 108 -10.29 -3.26 -12.59
N GLY A 109 -10.06 -1.98 -12.88
CA GLY A 109 -9.06 -1.16 -12.16
C GLY A 109 -9.32 -1.11 -10.66
N GLN A 110 -10.58 -0.95 -10.25
CA GLN A 110 -10.98 -0.93 -8.84
C GLN A 110 -10.76 -2.28 -8.15
N ILE A 111 -11.14 -3.39 -8.79
CA ILE A 111 -10.90 -4.74 -8.26
C ILE A 111 -9.39 -4.98 -8.08
N VAL A 112 -8.58 -4.63 -9.07
CA VAL A 112 -7.12 -4.77 -9.00
C VAL A 112 -6.57 -3.93 -7.86
N PHE A 113 -6.99 -2.67 -7.73
CA PHE A 113 -6.53 -1.78 -6.67
C PHE A 113 -6.84 -2.32 -5.28
N VAL A 114 -8.09 -2.73 -5.03
CA VAL A 114 -8.51 -3.30 -3.73
C VAL A 114 -7.77 -4.60 -3.43
N THR A 115 -7.53 -5.44 -4.45
CA THR A 115 -6.77 -6.69 -4.30
C THR A 115 -5.32 -6.40 -3.90
N VAL A 116 -4.65 -5.48 -4.59
CA VAL A 116 -3.26 -5.08 -4.28
C VAL A 116 -3.17 -4.43 -2.89
N ALA A 117 -4.11 -3.58 -2.52
CA ALA A 117 -4.17 -2.99 -1.19
C ALA A 117 -4.32 -4.05 -0.11
N SER A 118 -5.24 -5.01 -0.28
CA SER A 118 -5.45 -6.12 0.65
C SER A 118 -4.21 -7.01 0.79
N ALA A 119 -3.57 -7.36 -0.31
CA ALA A 119 -2.33 -8.12 -0.32
C ALA A 119 -1.20 -7.37 0.42
N THR A 120 -1.11 -6.06 0.24
CA THR A 120 -0.12 -5.20 0.92
C THR A 120 -0.35 -5.18 2.42
N VAL A 121 -1.60 -5.11 2.89
CA VAL A 121 -1.95 -5.21 4.32
C VAL A 121 -1.43 -6.53 4.90
N VAL A 122 -1.70 -7.66 4.23
CA VAL A 122 -1.27 -8.99 4.71
C VAL A 122 0.26 -9.08 4.77
N VAL A 123 0.96 -8.67 3.72
CA VAL A 123 2.43 -8.73 3.66
C VAL A 123 3.07 -7.85 4.74
N ALA A 124 2.58 -6.62 4.91
CA ALA A 124 3.08 -5.68 5.90
C ALA A 124 2.79 -6.16 7.34
N ALA A 125 1.61 -6.73 7.59
CA ALA A 125 1.24 -7.30 8.88
C ALA A 125 2.10 -8.53 9.24
N VAL A 126 2.32 -9.43 8.29
CA VAL A 126 3.20 -10.61 8.48
C VAL A 126 4.64 -10.16 8.79
N ARG A 127 5.15 -9.15 8.08
CA ARG A 127 6.47 -8.61 8.37
C ARG A 127 6.54 -8.00 9.77
N LEU A 128 5.57 -7.17 10.14
CA LEU A 128 5.48 -6.56 11.48
C LEU A 128 5.47 -7.64 12.56
N TRP A 129 4.68 -8.69 12.39
CA TRP A 129 4.59 -9.81 13.32
C TRP A 129 5.93 -10.59 13.45
N ARG A 130 6.62 -10.86 12.33
CA ARG A 130 7.94 -11.49 12.34
C ARG A 130 8.96 -10.65 13.10
N LEU A 131 9.01 -9.34 12.85
CA LEU A 131 9.87 -8.41 13.55
C LEU A 131 9.53 -8.33 15.05
N ALA A 132 8.26 -8.40 15.43
CA ALA A 132 7.84 -8.41 16.84
C ALA A 132 8.30 -9.68 17.58
N ARG A 133 8.16 -10.85 16.96
CA ARG A 133 8.58 -12.15 17.56
C ARG A 133 10.08 -12.27 17.80
N GLN A 134 10.92 -11.69 16.95
CA GLN A 134 12.37 -11.71 17.15
C GLN A 134 12.84 -11.07 18.47
N ARG A 135 11.99 -10.33 19.16
CA ARG A 135 12.29 -9.75 20.50
C ARG A 135 12.23 -10.79 21.62
N GLN A 136 11.42 -11.84 21.46
CA GLN A 136 11.17 -12.82 22.51
C GLN A 136 12.24 -13.92 22.58
N THR A 137 13.05 -14.04 21.53
CA THR A 137 14.07 -15.11 21.43
C THR A 137 15.48 -14.69 21.85
N MET A 138 15.69 -13.41 22.22
CA MET A 138 16.96 -13.01 22.83
C MET A 138 16.94 -13.36 24.32
N PRO A 139 17.77 -14.32 24.78
CA PRO A 139 17.92 -14.56 26.21
C PRO A 139 18.43 -13.27 26.87
N ALA A 140 17.82 -12.92 28.02
CA ALA A 140 18.32 -11.87 28.87
C ALA A 140 19.81 -12.17 29.12
N LYS A 141 20.70 -11.30 28.67
CA LYS A 141 22.13 -11.38 29.03
C LYS A 141 22.16 -11.41 30.55
N ALA A 142 22.50 -12.56 31.12
CA ALA A 142 22.83 -12.67 32.52
C ALA A 142 23.95 -11.67 32.83
N SER A 143 23.61 -10.63 33.57
CA SER A 143 24.54 -9.69 34.19
C SER A 143 25.25 -10.34 35.36
#